data_efc08fd2c505e859a6a770a096e4ce6d
#
_entry.id   efc08fd2c505e859a6a770a096e4ce6d
#
_cell.length_a   1.000
_cell.length_b   1.000
_cell.length_c   1.000
_cell.angle_alpha   90.00
_cell.angle_beta   90.00
_cell.angle_gamma   90.00
#
_symmetry.space_group_name_H-M   'P 1'
#
loop_
_entity.id
_entity.type
_entity.pdbx_description
1 polymer ?
#
loop_
_entity_poly.entity_id
_entity_poly.type
_entity_poly.pdbx_seq_one_letter_code
_entity_poly.pdbx_strand_id
1 'polypeptide(L)'
;MTSTGAARAAHAWDRSLRSWDAYFAVAWAATVVFVLGAAHPGWPLRAVAAGLLVPLVPWYVAVGRRLIQQEVPGTERALGYLAGAVALFLPSTVLVAETRLMAGGLIPQCFMLLRMRWALGVVTLISLAPVAGWALLWRPDARDLLANSVSALVTLVLSAVIGSWIIRIIEQSAERAALIAELDASRHEISRLSAAHGALAERERMAREIHDTLAQGFTSLLMLIQAVEAELDHDLPQARRHLTLMDDTARQNLAEARALVAGAPPADLNGAS
;
A
#
# COMPACT_ATOMS: atom_id res chain seq x y z
N MET A 1 -0.61 -11.01 7.61
CA MET A 1 0.07 -9.69 7.48
C MET A 1 1.00 -9.52 8.67
N THR A 2 2.30 -9.56 8.45
CA THR A 2 3.28 -9.49 9.53
C THR A 2 3.33 -8.07 10.11
N SER A 3 3.43 -7.94 11.43
CA SER A 3 3.55 -6.69 12.19
C SER A 3 4.58 -5.69 11.63
N THR A 4 5.56 -6.18 10.89
CA THR A 4 6.62 -5.42 10.24
C THR A 4 6.13 -4.58 9.04
N GLY A 5 5.10 -5.02 8.31
CA GLY A 5 4.53 -4.28 7.17
C GLY A 5 3.70 -3.07 7.64
N ALA A 6 2.86 -3.27 8.65
CA ALA A 6 2.07 -2.20 9.25
C ALA A 6 2.94 -1.12 9.91
N ALA A 7 4.03 -1.53 10.58
CA ALA A 7 4.98 -0.61 11.19
C ALA A 7 5.74 0.24 10.13
N ARG A 8 6.13 -0.34 8.99
CA ARG A 8 6.77 0.41 7.89
C ARG A 8 5.81 1.39 7.22
N ALA A 9 4.55 1.03 7.01
CA ALA A 9 3.54 1.92 6.47
C ALA A 9 3.28 3.10 7.43
N ALA A 10 3.14 2.87 8.72
CA ALA A 10 2.99 3.91 9.74
C ALA A 10 4.19 4.87 9.76
N HIS A 11 5.43 4.37 9.64
CA HIS A 11 6.64 5.20 9.60
C HIS A 11 6.77 6.02 8.29
N ALA A 12 6.25 5.54 7.18
CA ALA A 12 6.23 6.28 5.92
C ALA A 12 5.21 7.43 5.98
N TRP A 13 4.04 7.21 6.55
CA TRP A 13 3.03 8.22 6.81
C TRP A 13 3.52 9.32 7.75
N ASP A 14 4.14 8.96 8.87
CA ASP A 14 4.68 9.92 9.83
C ASP A 14 5.74 10.83 9.21
N ARG A 15 6.58 10.32 8.32
CA ARG A 15 7.58 11.12 7.59
C ARG A 15 6.93 12.09 6.61
N SER A 16 5.90 11.67 5.88
CA SER A 16 5.22 12.53 4.91
C SER A 16 4.47 13.66 5.61
N LEU A 17 3.86 13.41 6.76
CA LEU A 17 3.20 14.42 7.58
C LEU A 17 4.16 15.47 8.15
N ARG A 18 5.32 15.04 8.65
CA ARG A 18 6.35 15.98 9.13
C ARG A 18 6.87 16.89 8.02
N SER A 19 7.04 16.34 6.82
CA SER A 19 7.43 17.14 5.66
C SER A 19 6.36 18.15 5.27
N TRP A 20 5.08 17.75 5.39
CA TRP A 20 3.95 18.64 5.13
C TRP A 20 3.82 19.74 6.20
N ASP A 21 3.95 19.38 7.48
CA ASP A 21 3.97 20.35 8.60
C ASP A 21 5.09 21.38 8.41
N ALA A 22 6.29 20.91 8.03
CA ALA A 22 7.44 21.77 7.73
C ALA A 22 7.18 22.71 6.55
N TYR A 23 6.62 22.16 5.44
CA TYR A 23 6.25 22.95 4.27
C TYR A 23 5.24 24.07 4.63
N PHE A 24 4.18 23.73 5.36
CA PHE A 24 3.15 24.70 5.80
C PHE A 24 3.77 25.77 6.70
N ALA A 25 4.61 25.37 7.66
CA ALA A 25 5.29 26.30 8.56
C ALA A 25 6.23 27.25 7.80
N VAL A 26 6.98 26.73 6.82
CA VAL A 26 7.85 27.56 5.96
C VAL A 26 7.03 28.52 5.11
N ALA A 27 5.95 28.05 4.48
CA ALA A 27 5.06 28.91 3.68
C ALA A 27 4.45 30.03 4.53
N TRP A 28 3.99 29.71 5.74
CA TRP A 28 3.44 30.68 6.68
C TRP A 28 4.51 31.68 7.14
N ALA A 29 5.68 31.21 7.59
CA ALA A 29 6.76 32.07 8.06
C ALA A 29 7.27 32.99 6.96
N ALA A 30 7.51 32.46 5.75
CA ALA A 30 7.87 33.26 4.61
C ALA A 30 6.84 34.34 4.30
N THR A 31 5.54 33.97 4.31
CA THR A 31 4.47 34.95 4.08
C THR A 31 4.49 36.07 5.11
N VAL A 32 4.62 35.74 6.39
CA VAL A 32 4.69 36.75 7.47
C VAL A 32 5.89 37.68 7.28
N VAL A 33 7.07 37.13 6.95
CA VAL A 33 8.29 37.92 6.70
C VAL A 33 8.08 38.86 5.51
N PHE A 34 7.50 38.39 4.39
CA PHE A 34 7.25 39.24 3.24
C PHE A 34 6.21 40.31 3.51
N VAL A 35 5.15 40.01 4.26
CA VAL A 35 4.10 40.96 4.66
C VAL A 35 4.68 42.06 5.55
N LEU A 36 5.49 41.73 6.52
CA LEU A 36 6.12 42.71 7.40
C LEU A 36 7.20 43.54 6.67
N GLY A 37 7.88 42.96 5.69
CA GLY A 37 8.88 43.59 4.83
C GLY A 37 8.34 44.37 3.65
N ALA A 38 7.01 44.30 3.36
CA ALA A 38 6.41 44.96 2.23
C ALA A 38 6.62 46.50 2.28
N ALA A 39 6.80 47.12 1.13
CA ALA A 39 6.96 48.57 1.04
C ALA A 39 5.65 49.32 1.28
N HIS A 40 4.55 48.75 0.83
CA HIS A 40 3.17 49.30 0.96
C HIS A 40 2.20 48.18 1.36
N PRO A 41 1.12 48.45 2.07
CA PRO A 41 0.72 49.71 2.70
C PRO A 41 1.53 49.99 3.98
N GLY A 42 1.16 51.08 4.69
CA GLY A 42 1.82 51.50 5.94
C GLY A 42 1.81 50.40 7.02
N TRP A 43 2.73 50.55 7.99
CA TRP A 43 2.93 49.56 9.08
C TRP A 43 1.67 49.05 9.79
N PRO A 44 0.64 49.90 10.14
CA PRO A 44 -0.53 49.38 10.82
C PRO A 44 -1.28 48.33 10.03
N LEU A 45 -1.46 48.52 8.73
CA LEU A 45 -2.16 47.56 7.86
C LEU A 45 -1.37 46.26 7.68
N ARG A 46 -0.01 46.37 7.59
CA ARG A 46 0.87 45.17 7.56
C ARG A 46 0.80 44.38 8.84
N ALA A 47 0.79 45.06 10.00
CA ALA A 47 0.63 44.42 11.31
C ALA A 47 -0.71 43.71 11.44
N VAL A 48 -1.81 44.35 10.97
CA VAL A 48 -3.13 43.71 10.95
C VAL A 48 -3.15 42.48 10.01
N ALA A 49 -2.60 42.60 8.80
CA ALA A 49 -2.54 41.49 7.85
C ALA A 49 -1.74 40.31 8.40
N ALA A 50 -0.57 40.56 8.99
CA ALA A 50 0.23 39.54 9.66
C ALA A 50 -0.52 38.93 10.87
N GLY A 51 -1.19 39.76 11.66
CA GLY A 51 -2.01 39.34 12.80
C GLY A 51 -3.15 38.37 12.42
N LEU A 52 -3.78 38.60 11.26
CA LEU A 52 -4.81 37.70 10.73
C LEU A 52 -4.25 36.32 10.32
N LEU A 53 -2.98 36.23 10.01
CA LEU A 53 -2.32 34.93 9.69
C LEU A 53 -1.91 34.14 10.93
N VAL A 54 -1.77 34.77 12.10
CA VAL A 54 -1.35 34.09 13.33
C VAL A 54 -2.30 32.95 13.71
N PRO A 55 -3.65 33.14 13.74
CA PRO A 55 -4.59 32.09 14.08
C PRO A 55 -4.61 30.92 13.09
N LEU A 56 -4.05 31.09 11.89
CA LEU A 56 -4.02 30.04 10.87
C LEU A 56 -3.20 28.82 11.32
N VAL A 57 -2.11 29.05 12.07
CA VAL A 57 -1.25 27.98 12.58
C VAL A 57 -1.96 27.09 13.60
N PRO A 58 -2.50 27.63 14.71
CA PRO A 58 -3.26 26.79 15.65
C PRO A 58 -4.50 26.18 15.00
N TRP A 59 -5.16 26.85 14.05
CA TRP A 59 -6.28 26.31 13.29
C TRP A 59 -5.86 25.10 12.43
N TYR A 60 -4.74 25.20 11.73
CA TYR A 60 -4.14 24.09 11.00
C TYR A 60 -3.80 22.92 11.94
N VAL A 61 -3.11 23.16 13.06
CA VAL A 61 -2.69 22.11 14.00
C VAL A 61 -3.88 21.41 14.65
N ALA A 62 -4.90 22.18 15.06
CA ALA A 62 -6.05 21.65 15.78
C ALA A 62 -7.01 20.86 14.87
N VAL A 63 -7.23 21.34 13.65
CA VAL A 63 -8.26 20.80 12.74
C VAL A 63 -7.64 20.24 11.46
N GLY A 64 -6.87 21.05 10.73
CA GLY A 64 -6.34 20.68 9.41
C GLY A 64 -5.46 19.43 9.44
N ARG A 65 -4.52 19.37 10.37
CA ARG A 65 -3.62 18.24 10.55
C ARG A 65 -4.37 16.94 10.82
N ARG A 66 -5.41 16.98 11.65
CA ARG A 66 -6.24 15.80 11.97
C ARG A 66 -7.04 15.33 10.75
N LEU A 67 -7.53 16.25 9.94
CA LEU A 67 -8.27 15.93 8.72
C LEU A 67 -7.37 15.31 7.64
N ILE A 68 -6.15 15.82 7.50
CA ILE A 68 -5.16 15.28 6.56
C ILE A 68 -4.72 13.85 6.96
N GLN A 69 -4.77 13.51 8.25
CA GLN A 69 -4.47 12.17 8.75
C GLN A 69 -5.59 11.15 8.51
N GLN A 70 -6.82 11.60 8.22
CA GLN A 70 -7.94 10.71 7.95
C GLN A 70 -7.90 10.25 6.48
N GLU A 71 -8.02 8.94 6.25
CA GLU A 71 -8.04 8.38 4.88
C GLU A 71 -9.20 8.93 4.03
N VAL A 72 -10.34 9.23 4.63
CA VAL A 72 -11.49 9.86 3.96
C VAL A 72 -12.11 10.90 4.90
N PRO A 73 -11.63 12.15 4.87
CA PRO A 73 -12.25 13.20 5.65
C PRO A 73 -13.68 13.48 5.16
N GLY A 74 -14.63 13.63 6.07
CA GLY A 74 -16.00 14.02 5.71
C GLY A 74 -15.99 15.40 5.01
N THR A 75 -16.63 15.48 3.85
CA THR A 75 -16.62 16.70 3.00
C THR A 75 -17.04 17.95 3.79
N GLU A 76 -18.01 17.85 4.69
CA GLU A 76 -18.48 18.97 5.51
C GLU A 76 -17.42 19.49 6.49
N ARG A 77 -16.68 18.58 7.14
CA ARG A 77 -15.59 18.96 8.06
C ARG A 77 -14.42 19.60 7.32
N ALA A 78 -14.08 19.06 6.16
CA ALA A 78 -13.04 19.62 5.29
C ALA A 78 -13.42 21.02 4.79
N LEU A 79 -14.66 21.21 4.34
CA LEU A 79 -15.19 22.52 3.95
C LEU A 79 -15.21 23.50 5.13
N GLY A 80 -15.63 23.08 6.33
CA GLY A 80 -15.60 23.90 7.52
C GLY A 80 -14.20 24.38 7.89
N TYR A 81 -13.20 23.47 7.81
CA TYR A 81 -11.81 23.83 8.02
C TYR A 81 -11.31 24.85 6.99
N LEU A 82 -11.53 24.59 5.70
CA LEU A 82 -11.07 25.46 4.63
C LEU A 82 -11.81 26.80 4.64
N ALA A 83 -13.09 26.83 4.99
CA ALA A 83 -13.85 28.08 5.17
C ALA A 83 -13.23 28.95 6.26
N GLY A 84 -12.87 28.37 7.41
CA GLY A 84 -12.14 29.08 8.46
C GLY A 84 -10.78 29.61 8.03
N ALA A 85 -10.01 28.79 7.31
CA ALA A 85 -8.71 29.20 6.77
C ALA A 85 -8.85 30.33 5.73
N VAL A 86 -9.83 30.23 4.81
CA VAL A 86 -10.13 31.26 3.81
C VAL A 86 -10.63 32.55 4.46
N ALA A 87 -11.46 32.47 5.51
CA ALA A 87 -11.94 33.62 6.24
C ALA A 87 -10.83 34.45 6.91
N LEU A 88 -9.75 33.78 7.34
CA LEU A 88 -8.55 34.46 7.88
C LEU A 88 -7.63 34.96 6.74
N PHE A 89 -7.54 34.23 5.67
CA PHE A 89 -6.66 34.53 4.53
C PHE A 89 -7.16 35.69 3.66
N LEU A 90 -8.44 35.70 3.28
CA LEU A 90 -8.97 36.68 2.34
C LEU A 90 -8.84 38.15 2.82
N PRO A 91 -9.22 38.53 4.04
CA PRO A 91 -9.04 39.91 4.49
C PRO A 91 -7.57 40.32 4.49
N SER A 92 -6.67 39.42 4.90
CA SER A 92 -5.24 39.65 4.91
C SER A 92 -4.70 39.94 3.52
N THR A 93 -5.15 39.21 2.48
CA THR A 93 -4.68 39.36 1.09
C THR A 93 -5.22 40.62 0.41
N VAL A 94 -6.37 41.13 0.86
CA VAL A 94 -6.93 42.38 0.37
C VAL A 94 -6.17 43.56 0.94
N LEU A 95 -5.70 43.47 2.19
CA LEU A 95 -4.90 44.51 2.84
C LEU A 95 -3.48 44.58 2.30
N VAL A 96 -2.81 43.42 2.10
CA VAL A 96 -1.40 43.33 1.71
C VAL A 96 -1.24 42.24 0.66
N ALA A 97 -0.76 42.59 -0.54
CA ALA A 97 -0.69 41.68 -1.68
C ALA A 97 0.24 40.47 -1.44
N GLU A 98 1.33 40.66 -0.70
CA GLU A 98 2.33 39.63 -0.35
C GLU A 98 1.74 38.47 0.43
N THR A 99 0.62 38.65 1.11
CA THR A 99 -0.13 37.59 1.80
C THR A 99 -0.56 36.47 0.87
N ARG A 100 -0.66 36.72 -0.46
CA ARG A 100 -0.99 35.72 -1.46
C ARG A 100 0.00 34.56 -1.50
N LEU A 101 1.22 34.72 -1.00
CA LEU A 101 2.19 33.64 -0.86
C LEU A 101 1.65 32.48 -0.01
N MET A 102 0.75 32.78 0.97
CA MET A 102 0.10 31.77 1.80
C MET A 102 -0.82 30.84 0.97
N ALA A 103 -1.27 31.26 -0.22
CA ALA A 103 -2.02 30.40 -1.11
C ALA A 103 -1.23 29.13 -1.49
N GLY A 104 0.12 29.21 -1.57
CA GLY A 104 0.99 28.04 -1.74
C GLY A 104 0.80 26.98 -0.64
N GLY A 105 0.55 27.40 0.61
CA GLY A 105 0.26 26.49 1.72
C GLY A 105 -1.18 25.99 1.77
N LEU A 106 -2.15 26.76 1.27
CA LEU A 106 -3.57 26.45 1.35
C LEU A 106 -4.10 25.65 0.15
N ILE A 107 -3.65 25.97 -1.06
CA ILE A 107 -4.14 25.34 -2.30
C ILE A 107 -3.92 23.81 -2.33
N PRO A 108 -2.74 23.26 -1.96
CA PRO A 108 -2.56 21.83 -1.93
C PRO A 108 -3.51 21.14 -0.94
N GLN A 109 -3.82 21.77 0.20
CA GLN A 109 -4.78 21.23 1.17
C GLN A 109 -6.19 21.08 0.58
N CYS A 110 -6.59 21.98 -0.32
CA CYS A 110 -7.86 21.85 -1.01
C CYS A 110 -7.96 20.54 -1.81
N PHE A 111 -6.89 20.18 -2.52
CA PHE A 111 -6.85 18.94 -3.30
C PHE A 111 -6.64 17.69 -2.45
N MET A 112 -6.01 17.80 -1.27
CA MET A 112 -5.86 16.69 -0.34
C MET A 112 -7.14 16.36 0.43
N LEU A 113 -7.96 17.37 0.73
CA LEU A 113 -9.12 17.25 1.61
C LEU A 113 -10.45 17.17 0.86
N LEU A 114 -10.53 17.66 -0.38
CA LEU A 114 -11.78 17.80 -1.10
C LEU A 114 -11.74 17.04 -2.44
N ARG A 115 -12.93 16.61 -2.88
CA ARG A 115 -13.12 16.13 -4.26
C ARG A 115 -12.85 17.27 -5.25
N MET A 116 -12.37 16.93 -6.44
CA MET A 116 -11.90 17.86 -7.49
C MET A 116 -12.83 19.07 -7.69
N ARG A 117 -14.15 18.85 -7.82
CA ARG A 117 -15.12 19.93 -8.03
C ARG A 117 -15.15 20.97 -6.90
N TRP A 118 -15.08 20.52 -5.65
CA TRP A 118 -15.07 21.39 -4.48
C TRP A 118 -13.71 22.07 -4.29
N ALA A 119 -12.63 21.32 -4.53
CA ALA A 119 -11.27 21.85 -4.48
C ALA A 119 -11.11 23.01 -5.47
N LEU A 120 -11.54 22.82 -6.72
CA LEU A 120 -11.50 23.87 -7.74
C LEU A 120 -12.32 25.11 -7.34
N GLY A 121 -13.50 24.92 -6.74
CA GLY A 121 -14.32 26.03 -6.23
C GLY A 121 -13.58 26.86 -5.19
N VAL A 122 -12.99 26.21 -4.18
CA VAL A 122 -12.22 26.89 -3.12
C VAL A 122 -10.95 27.52 -3.67
N VAL A 123 -10.23 26.87 -4.57
CA VAL A 123 -9.02 27.41 -5.22
C VAL A 123 -9.37 28.63 -6.08
N THR A 124 -10.49 28.60 -6.79
CA THR A 124 -11.00 29.77 -7.54
C THR A 124 -11.27 30.93 -6.59
N LEU A 125 -11.92 30.67 -5.46
CA LEU A 125 -12.17 31.69 -4.43
C LEU A 125 -10.86 32.27 -3.87
N ILE A 126 -9.91 31.42 -3.49
CA ILE A 126 -8.58 31.84 -2.98
C ILE A 126 -7.82 32.68 -4.01
N SER A 127 -7.95 32.38 -5.30
CA SER A 127 -7.20 33.05 -6.35
C SER A 127 -7.86 34.37 -6.81
N LEU A 128 -9.18 34.40 -6.98
CA LEU A 128 -9.88 35.55 -7.58
C LEU A 128 -10.45 36.52 -6.56
N ALA A 129 -10.92 36.07 -5.39
CA ALA A 129 -11.50 36.95 -4.39
C ALA A 129 -10.51 38.03 -3.88
N PRO A 130 -9.20 37.76 -3.68
CA PRO A 130 -8.25 38.81 -3.33
C PRO A 130 -8.14 39.91 -4.39
N VAL A 131 -8.19 39.56 -5.68
CA VAL A 131 -8.13 40.55 -6.77
C VAL A 131 -9.38 41.41 -6.77
N ALA A 132 -10.55 40.79 -6.65
CA ALA A 132 -11.83 41.50 -6.58
C ALA A 132 -11.89 42.43 -5.37
N GLY A 133 -11.53 41.95 -4.16
CA GLY A 133 -11.51 42.74 -2.93
C GLY A 133 -10.54 43.92 -3.02
N TRP A 134 -9.32 43.67 -3.57
CA TRP A 134 -8.36 44.74 -3.77
C TRP A 134 -8.84 45.80 -4.77
N ALA A 135 -9.44 45.38 -5.90
CA ALA A 135 -10.00 46.28 -6.90
C ALA A 135 -11.12 47.16 -6.32
N LEU A 136 -11.97 46.63 -5.43
CA LEU A 136 -13.05 47.36 -4.79
C LEU A 136 -12.57 48.39 -3.74
N LEU A 137 -11.57 48.01 -2.93
CA LEU A 137 -11.10 48.86 -1.82
C LEU A 137 -10.09 49.92 -2.29
N TRP A 138 -9.12 49.52 -3.15
CA TRP A 138 -7.97 50.36 -3.49
C TRP A 138 -8.11 51.06 -4.83
N ARG A 139 -9.11 50.66 -5.65
CA ARG A 139 -9.39 51.23 -6.98
C ARG A 139 -8.11 51.45 -7.82
N PRO A 140 -7.35 50.37 -8.07
CA PRO A 140 -6.10 50.44 -8.82
C PRO A 140 -6.32 50.96 -10.26
N ASP A 141 -5.25 51.36 -10.91
CA ASP A 141 -5.31 51.68 -12.33
C ASP A 141 -5.51 50.39 -13.19
N ALA A 142 -5.87 50.57 -14.44
CA ALA A 142 -6.23 49.45 -15.34
C ALA A 142 -5.04 48.52 -15.58
N ARG A 143 -3.80 49.05 -15.55
CA ARG A 143 -2.58 48.25 -15.74
C ARG A 143 -2.32 47.31 -14.57
N ASP A 144 -2.41 47.80 -13.35
CA ASP A 144 -2.20 47.04 -12.15
C ASP A 144 -3.30 45.99 -11.93
N LEU A 145 -4.56 46.38 -12.25
CA LEU A 145 -5.68 45.43 -12.23
C LEU A 145 -5.48 44.32 -13.24
N LEU A 146 -5.05 44.62 -14.46
CA LEU A 146 -4.78 43.63 -15.50
C LEU A 146 -3.64 42.68 -15.04
N ALA A 147 -2.53 43.21 -14.55
CA ALA A 147 -1.39 42.41 -14.11
C ALA A 147 -1.75 41.46 -12.98
N ASN A 148 -2.51 41.94 -11.98
CA ASN A 148 -2.98 41.12 -10.88
C ASN A 148 -3.99 40.06 -11.33
N SER A 149 -4.90 40.39 -12.25
CA SER A 149 -5.87 39.45 -12.80
C SER A 149 -5.20 38.33 -13.58
N VAL A 150 -4.21 38.67 -14.43
CA VAL A 150 -3.41 37.69 -15.18
C VAL A 150 -2.63 36.78 -14.22
N SER A 151 -1.98 37.33 -13.17
CA SER A 151 -1.27 36.56 -12.16
C SER A 151 -2.21 35.60 -11.42
N ALA A 152 -3.40 36.05 -11.04
CA ALA A 152 -4.39 35.19 -10.37
C ALA A 152 -4.90 34.07 -11.29
N LEU A 153 -5.12 34.36 -12.57
CA LEU A 153 -5.52 33.37 -13.57
C LEU A 153 -4.43 32.33 -13.80
N VAL A 154 -3.17 32.75 -13.94
CA VAL A 154 -2.01 31.84 -14.05
C VAL A 154 -1.92 30.95 -12.81
N THR A 155 -2.04 31.51 -11.62
CA THR A 155 -2.04 30.75 -10.37
C THR A 155 -3.17 29.73 -10.33
N LEU A 156 -4.37 30.10 -10.73
CA LEU A 156 -5.53 29.20 -10.81
C LEU A 156 -5.29 28.04 -11.79
N VAL A 157 -4.82 28.35 -13.01
CA VAL A 157 -4.55 27.33 -14.03
C VAL A 157 -3.44 26.36 -13.56
N LEU A 158 -2.33 26.88 -13.06
CA LEU A 158 -1.24 26.06 -12.50
C LEU A 158 -1.72 25.18 -11.35
N SER A 159 -2.51 25.74 -10.44
CA SER A 159 -3.07 25.01 -9.31
C SER A 159 -4.02 23.90 -9.78
N ALA A 160 -4.86 24.15 -10.79
CA ALA A 160 -5.75 23.14 -11.35
C ALA A 160 -4.96 22.00 -12.02
N VAL A 161 -3.91 22.32 -12.76
CA VAL A 161 -3.04 21.33 -13.41
C VAL A 161 -2.30 20.50 -12.39
N ILE A 162 -1.61 21.14 -11.44
CA ILE A 162 -0.83 20.44 -10.40
C ILE A 162 -1.77 19.64 -9.51
N GLY A 163 -2.91 20.19 -9.10
CA GLY A 163 -3.90 19.51 -8.28
C GLY A 163 -4.48 18.27 -8.97
N SER A 164 -4.82 18.38 -10.26
CA SER A 164 -5.27 17.21 -11.04
C SER A 164 -4.20 16.14 -11.16
N TRP A 165 -2.96 16.53 -11.29
CA TRP A 165 -1.82 15.61 -11.35
C TRP A 165 -1.59 14.89 -10.00
N ILE A 166 -1.67 15.64 -8.90
CA ILE A 166 -1.55 15.06 -7.54
C ILE A 166 -2.66 14.03 -7.30
N ILE A 167 -3.91 14.35 -7.63
CA ILE A 167 -5.05 13.42 -7.47
C ILE A 167 -4.79 12.15 -8.29
N ARG A 168 -4.36 12.28 -9.55
CA ARG A 168 -4.05 11.11 -10.40
C ARG A 168 -2.93 10.24 -9.81
N ILE A 169 -1.88 10.86 -9.23
CA ILE A 169 -0.80 10.09 -8.58
C ILE A 169 -1.33 9.31 -7.38
N ILE A 170 -2.19 9.93 -6.56
CA ILE A 170 -2.79 9.27 -5.38
C ILE A 170 -3.66 8.08 -5.83
N GLU A 171 -4.53 8.29 -6.83
CA GLU A 171 -5.39 7.23 -7.38
C GLU A 171 -4.57 6.08 -7.97
N GLN A 172 -3.55 6.38 -8.78
CA GLN A 172 -2.65 5.36 -9.34
C GLN A 172 -1.86 4.61 -8.26
N SER A 173 -1.46 5.31 -7.20
CA SER A 173 -0.75 4.68 -6.08
C SER A 173 -1.66 3.70 -5.33
N ALA A 174 -2.91 4.06 -5.09
CA ALA A 174 -3.91 3.20 -4.46
C ALA A 174 -4.23 1.96 -5.33
N GLU A 175 -4.41 2.16 -6.64
CA GLU A 175 -4.64 1.07 -7.59
C GLU A 175 -3.46 0.09 -7.64
N ARG A 176 -2.22 0.61 -7.69
CA ARG A 176 -1.01 -0.23 -7.65
C ARG A 176 -0.91 -1.03 -6.34
N ALA A 177 -1.25 -0.42 -5.21
CA ALA A 177 -1.26 -1.11 -3.92
C ALA A 177 -2.27 -2.26 -3.89
N ALA A 178 -3.47 -2.05 -4.46
CA ALA A 178 -4.48 -3.09 -4.58
C ALA A 178 -4.02 -4.25 -5.49
N LEU A 179 -3.44 -3.93 -6.66
CA LEU A 179 -2.90 -4.94 -7.58
C LEU A 179 -1.75 -5.76 -6.96
N ILE A 180 -0.86 -5.13 -6.19
CA ILE A 180 0.21 -5.84 -5.48
C ILE A 180 -0.39 -6.80 -4.45
N ALA A 181 -1.40 -6.38 -3.69
CA ALA A 181 -2.07 -7.24 -2.72
C ALA A 181 -2.75 -8.45 -3.38
N GLU A 182 -3.41 -8.26 -4.52
CA GLU A 182 -4.01 -9.33 -5.32
C GLU A 182 -2.95 -10.31 -5.87
N LEU A 183 -1.85 -9.77 -6.39
CA LEU A 183 -0.73 -10.58 -6.90
C LEU A 183 -0.11 -11.45 -5.81
N ASP A 184 0.09 -10.89 -4.61
CA ASP A 184 0.64 -11.62 -3.47
C ASP A 184 -0.32 -12.73 -3.01
N ALA A 185 -1.63 -12.47 -2.97
CA ALA A 185 -2.63 -13.49 -2.68
C ALA A 185 -2.61 -14.64 -3.71
N SER A 186 -2.55 -14.31 -4.99
CA SER A 186 -2.45 -15.30 -6.07
C SER A 186 -1.16 -16.13 -5.99
N ARG A 187 -0.01 -15.51 -5.68
CA ARG A 187 1.26 -16.22 -5.49
C ARG A 187 1.20 -17.21 -4.32
N HIS A 188 0.58 -16.84 -3.22
CA HIS A 188 0.40 -17.74 -2.07
C HIS A 188 -0.47 -18.94 -2.43
N GLU A 189 -1.54 -18.72 -3.18
CA GLU A 189 -2.43 -19.81 -3.64
C GLU A 189 -1.71 -20.76 -4.61
N ILE A 190 -0.97 -20.22 -5.59
CA ILE A 190 -0.15 -21.03 -6.52
C ILE A 190 0.88 -21.86 -5.75
N SER A 191 1.57 -21.27 -4.77
CA SER A 191 2.55 -21.97 -3.94
C SER A 191 1.91 -23.12 -3.16
N ARG A 192 0.72 -22.89 -2.58
CA ARG A 192 -0.05 -23.90 -1.85
C ARG A 192 -0.45 -25.06 -2.76
N LEU A 193 -0.99 -24.74 -3.95
CA LEU A 193 -1.39 -25.74 -4.93
C LEU A 193 -0.19 -26.54 -5.45
N SER A 194 0.94 -25.88 -5.71
CA SER A 194 2.17 -26.54 -6.15
C SER A 194 2.72 -27.50 -5.09
N ALA A 195 2.67 -27.11 -3.81
CA ALA A 195 3.07 -27.99 -2.71
C ALA A 195 2.15 -29.23 -2.60
N ALA A 196 0.83 -29.03 -2.74
CA ALA A 196 -0.13 -30.13 -2.73
C ALA A 196 0.05 -31.08 -3.91
N HIS A 197 0.28 -30.55 -5.12
CA HIS A 197 0.60 -31.36 -6.30
C HIS A 197 1.91 -32.12 -6.16
N GLY A 198 2.95 -31.47 -5.60
CA GLY A 198 4.23 -32.15 -5.33
C GLY A 198 4.07 -33.31 -4.35
N ALA A 199 3.27 -33.16 -3.29
CA ALA A 199 2.99 -34.22 -2.33
C ALA A 199 2.21 -35.39 -2.96
N LEU A 200 1.24 -35.12 -3.85
CA LEU A 200 0.52 -36.16 -4.60
C LEU A 200 1.44 -36.93 -5.55
N ALA A 201 2.24 -36.22 -6.34
CA ALA A 201 3.19 -36.83 -7.28
C ALA A 201 4.19 -37.73 -6.54
N GLU A 202 4.68 -37.31 -5.38
CA GLU A 202 5.58 -38.10 -4.55
C GLU A 202 4.91 -39.36 -4.00
N ARG A 203 3.64 -39.25 -3.55
CA ARG A 203 2.85 -40.42 -3.13
C ARG A 203 2.67 -41.44 -4.26
N GLU A 204 2.35 -40.98 -5.49
CA GLU A 204 2.21 -41.85 -6.65
C GLU A 204 3.55 -42.51 -7.05
N ARG A 205 4.66 -41.76 -6.93
CA ARG A 205 5.99 -42.29 -7.16
C ARG A 205 6.32 -43.42 -6.17
N MET A 206 6.09 -43.15 -4.87
CA MET A 206 6.32 -44.15 -3.80
C MET A 206 5.44 -45.38 -3.97
N ALA A 207 4.15 -45.21 -4.32
CA ALA A 207 3.25 -46.33 -4.54
C ALA A 207 3.73 -47.23 -5.69
N ARG A 208 4.26 -46.65 -6.76
CA ARG A 208 4.86 -47.43 -7.87
C ARG A 208 6.11 -48.15 -7.43
N GLU A 209 7.02 -47.49 -6.69
CA GLU A 209 8.25 -48.08 -6.21
C GLU A 209 8.00 -49.28 -5.25
N ILE A 210 7.02 -49.13 -4.34
CA ILE A 210 6.57 -50.23 -3.47
C ILE A 210 5.99 -51.36 -4.30
N HIS A 211 5.15 -51.07 -5.28
CA HIS A 211 4.53 -52.09 -6.14
C HIS A 211 5.59 -52.88 -6.93
N ASP A 212 6.57 -52.22 -7.52
CA ASP A 212 7.63 -52.83 -8.31
C ASP A 212 8.53 -53.71 -7.42
N THR A 213 8.91 -53.23 -6.23
CA THR A 213 9.69 -53.98 -5.25
C THR A 213 8.96 -55.26 -4.80
N LEU A 214 7.68 -55.14 -4.43
CA LEU A 214 6.86 -56.29 -4.05
C LEU A 214 6.67 -57.28 -5.21
N ALA A 215 6.39 -56.78 -6.41
CA ALA A 215 6.22 -57.65 -7.60
C ALA A 215 7.45 -58.48 -7.92
N GLN A 216 8.66 -57.87 -7.85
CA GLN A 216 9.93 -58.58 -8.01
C GLN A 216 10.15 -59.59 -6.91
N GLY A 217 9.90 -59.26 -5.65
CA GLY A 217 10.02 -60.16 -4.52
C GLY A 217 9.09 -61.38 -4.62
N PHE A 218 7.81 -61.17 -4.96
CA PHE A 218 6.87 -62.28 -5.18
C PHE A 218 7.20 -63.14 -6.36
N THR A 219 7.74 -62.57 -7.46
CA THR A 219 8.19 -63.31 -8.60
C THR A 219 9.36 -64.25 -8.23
N SER A 220 10.34 -63.78 -7.45
CA SER A 220 11.45 -64.58 -6.95
C SER A 220 10.98 -65.73 -6.04
N LEU A 221 9.99 -65.46 -5.16
CA LEU A 221 9.40 -66.49 -4.32
C LEU A 221 8.65 -67.58 -5.12
N LEU A 222 7.91 -67.15 -6.17
CA LEU A 222 7.22 -68.10 -7.05
C LEU A 222 8.18 -69.01 -7.78
N MET A 223 9.31 -68.48 -8.27
CA MET A 223 10.36 -69.31 -8.89
C MET A 223 10.97 -70.32 -7.94
N LEU A 224 11.22 -69.90 -6.68
CA LEU A 224 11.72 -70.79 -5.65
C LEU A 224 10.72 -71.89 -5.25
N ILE A 225 9.42 -71.55 -5.19
CA ILE A 225 8.36 -72.57 -4.96
C ILE A 225 8.34 -73.61 -6.04
N GLN A 226 8.39 -73.18 -7.35
CA GLN A 226 8.44 -74.10 -8.46
C GLN A 226 9.67 -75.00 -8.44
N ALA A 227 10.81 -74.45 -8.04
CA ALA A 227 12.05 -75.27 -7.89
C ALA A 227 11.92 -76.29 -6.78
N VAL A 228 11.35 -75.92 -5.64
CA VAL A 228 11.08 -76.88 -4.53
C VAL A 228 10.11 -77.94 -4.97
N GLU A 229 9.00 -77.62 -5.64
CA GLU A 229 8.05 -78.62 -6.16
C GLU A 229 8.70 -79.64 -7.09
N ALA A 230 9.58 -79.20 -7.99
CA ALA A 230 10.30 -80.07 -8.91
C ALA A 230 11.30 -81.02 -8.26
N GLU A 231 11.84 -80.64 -7.09
CA GLU A 231 12.91 -81.35 -6.35
C GLU A 231 12.41 -82.25 -5.22
N LEU A 232 11.16 -82.05 -4.77
CA LEU A 232 10.62 -82.73 -3.61
C LEU A 232 10.67 -84.25 -3.66
N ASP A 233 10.48 -84.84 -4.86
CA ASP A 233 10.45 -86.23 -5.06
C ASP A 233 11.79 -86.84 -5.52
N HIS A 234 12.81 -85.97 -5.85
CA HIS A 234 14.07 -86.42 -6.49
C HIS A 234 15.30 -85.99 -5.70
N ASP A 235 15.35 -84.86 -5.05
CA ASP A 235 16.49 -84.32 -4.25
C ASP A 235 16.04 -83.54 -3.03
N LEU A 236 15.72 -84.26 -1.99
CA LEU A 236 15.31 -83.67 -0.71
C LEU A 236 16.33 -82.67 -0.10
N PRO A 237 17.65 -82.91 -0.16
CA PRO A 237 18.65 -81.95 0.29
C PRO A 237 18.60 -80.62 -0.49
N GLN A 238 18.37 -80.65 -1.80
CA GLN A 238 18.26 -79.46 -2.63
C GLN A 238 16.94 -78.69 -2.36
N ALA A 239 15.86 -79.41 -2.27
CA ALA A 239 14.55 -78.83 -1.91
C ALA A 239 14.62 -78.08 -0.56
N ARG A 240 15.30 -78.63 0.45
CA ARG A 240 15.53 -77.98 1.76
C ARG A 240 16.35 -76.68 1.61
N ARG A 241 17.37 -76.62 0.75
CA ARG A 241 18.15 -75.40 0.52
C ARG A 241 17.29 -74.33 -0.11
N HIS A 242 16.46 -74.67 -1.08
CA HIS A 242 15.51 -73.70 -1.70
C HIS A 242 14.45 -73.22 -0.70
N LEU A 243 13.97 -74.03 0.23
CA LEU A 243 13.08 -73.58 1.29
C LEU A 243 13.73 -72.58 2.23
N THR A 244 15.01 -72.80 2.59
CA THR A 244 15.77 -71.84 3.39
C THR A 244 15.93 -70.52 2.68
N LEU A 245 16.32 -70.57 1.38
CA LEU A 245 16.44 -69.37 0.54
C LEU A 245 15.12 -68.63 0.38
N MET A 246 14.00 -69.35 0.33
CA MET A 246 12.64 -68.76 0.28
C MET A 246 12.30 -68.02 1.58
N ASP A 247 12.60 -68.58 2.76
CA ASP A 247 12.39 -67.91 4.04
C ASP A 247 13.27 -66.66 4.16
N ASP A 248 14.53 -66.72 3.76
CA ASP A 248 15.42 -65.54 3.76
C ASP A 248 14.96 -64.47 2.81
N THR A 249 14.56 -64.83 1.56
CA THR A 249 13.99 -63.90 0.59
C THR A 249 12.70 -63.23 1.09
N ALA A 250 11.81 -64.01 1.70
CA ALA A 250 10.56 -63.48 2.24
C ALA A 250 10.81 -62.52 3.42
N ARG A 251 11.77 -62.83 4.30
CA ARG A 251 12.15 -61.91 5.39
C ARG A 251 12.78 -60.63 4.88
N GLN A 252 13.64 -60.72 3.86
CA GLN A 252 14.26 -59.57 3.26
C GLN A 252 13.20 -58.65 2.58
N ASN A 253 12.31 -59.21 1.76
CA ASN A 253 11.23 -58.45 1.10
C ASN A 253 10.32 -57.77 2.14
N LEU A 254 10.01 -58.43 3.22
CA LEU A 254 9.19 -57.84 4.30
C LEU A 254 9.93 -56.69 5.00
N ALA A 255 11.26 -56.81 5.20
CA ALA A 255 12.05 -55.73 5.81
C ALA A 255 12.14 -54.53 4.87
N GLU A 256 12.35 -54.72 3.58
CA GLU A 256 12.38 -53.69 2.54
C GLU A 256 11.03 -52.96 2.44
N ALA A 257 9.91 -53.73 2.38
CA ALA A 257 8.58 -53.14 2.36
C ALA A 257 8.30 -52.27 3.59
N ARG A 258 8.70 -52.75 4.78
CA ARG A 258 8.56 -51.96 6.03
C ARG A 258 9.42 -50.70 6.03
N ALA A 259 10.62 -50.74 5.51
CA ALA A 259 11.53 -49.61 5.39
C ALA A 259 10.95 -48.53 4.44
N LEU A 260 10.39 -48.95 3.30
CA LEU A 260 9.72 -48.04 2.35
C LEU A 260 8.49 -47.36 2.98
N VAL A 261 7.66 -48.10 3.73
CA VAL A 261 6.51 -47.54 4.42
C VAL A 261 6.92 -46.62 5.57
N ALA A 262 7.99 -46.96 6.32
CA ALA A 262 8.49 -46.14 7.41
C ALA A 262 9.18 -44.85 6.94
N GLY A 263 9.74 -44.83 5.75
CA GLY A 263 10.32 -43.65 5.10
C GLY A 263 9.29 -42.74 4.48
N ALA A 264 8.04 -43.15 4.35
CA ALA A 264 6.95 -42.30 3.88
C ALA A 264 6.61 -41.25 4.99
N PRO A 265 6.53 -39.94 4.65
CA PRO A 265 6.11 -38.92 5.62
C PRO A 265 4.73 -39.26 6.16
N PRO A 266 4.47 -39.05 7.48
CA PRO A 266 3.18 -39.33 8.08
C PRO A 266 2.07 -38.57 7.33
N ALA A 267 0.99 -39.26 6.99
CA ALA A 267 -0.19 -38.62 6.41
C ALA A 267 -0.76 -37.67 7.49
N ASP A 268 -0.75 -36.35 7.19
CA ASP A 268 -1.41 -35.35 8.03
C ASP A 268 -2.91 -35.70 8.14
N LEU A 269 -3.30 -36.33 9.24
CA LEU A 269 -4.67 -36.66 9.61
C LEU A 269 -5.43 -35.43 10.16
N ASN A 270 -4.90 -34.21 10.01
CA ASN A 270 -5.50 -32.97 10.49
C ASN A 270 -6.15 -32.16 9.37
N GLY A 271 -7.06 -32.76 8.64
CA GLY A 271 -7.85 -32.11 7.58
C GLY A 271 -9.36 -32.31 7.70
N ALA A 272 -9.91 -32.41 8.91
CA ALA A 272 -11.35 -32.42 9.14
C ALA A 272 -11.68 -31.85 10.53
N SER A 273 -11.87 -30.55 10.60
CA SER A 273 -12.68 -29.86 11.62
C SER A 273 -13.17 -28.55 11.04
#